data_ef90473e34875ebdbf40b6d5febf3a49
#
_entry.id   ef90473e34875ebdbf40b6d5febf3a49
#
_cell.length_a   1.000
_cell.length_b   1.000
_cell.length_c   1.000
_cell.angle_alpha   90.00
_cell.angle_beta   90.00
_cell.angle_gamma   90.00
#
_symmetry.space_group_name_H-M   'P 1'
#
loop_
_entity.id
_entity.type
_entity.pdbx_description
1 polymer ?
#
loop_
_entity_poly.entity_id
_entity_poly.type
_entity_poly.pdbx_seq_one_letter_code
_entity_poly.pdbx_strand_id
1 'polypeptide(L)'
;MLPAGRRPRPFAPRARLLVAAVGAALGLAACAGAPTQTPAAASPSPGASFSVLPAIVNSELVVGPDRLLFGFVDAKTNTPAAAPDRTASVTVYPQAAGPSTGVTSPGTFMWTIPDSVGIYRAAVTFGQAGTWIAQFTTAAAGQAPETVGPFTFDVRAQATTIQAGQKAPSVKTPTLADVGGDVAKLSSDTDPDPAFYQVSEDAALAAGKPIVLIFATPKFCTSRACGPLLDLVKSLASQYPSVTFINVEPYKLTYADGQLQPVLDAQGQLQPVGASNAFGLVSEPWVFVIDATGTVTASYEATSDKAELTQAISAVSGG
;
A
#
# COMPACT_ATOMS: atom_id res chain seq x y z
N MET A 1 -34.02 39.35 35.81
CA MET A 1 -34.84 39.94 34.73
C MET A 1 -34.40 39.36 33.42
N LEU A 2 -35.20 38.40 32.89
CA LEU A 2 -35.10 37.81 31.57
C LEU A 2 -36.11 38.50 30.66
N PRO A 3 -35.89 38.66 29.35
CA PRO A 3 -36.99 38.74 28.41
C PRO A 3 -37.04 37.54 27.48
N ALA A 4 -38.17 37.09 27.43
CA ALA A 4 -39.04 36.22 26.66
C ALA A 4 -38.69 35.97 25.19
N GLY A 5 -39.03 34.71 24.80
CA GLY A 5 -38.81 34.08 23.53
C GLY A 5 -39.66 34.59 22.37
N ARG A 6 -39.24 34.19 21.16
CA ARG A 6 -40.08 34.16 19.96
C ARG A 6 -40.10 32.76 19.34
N ARG A 7 -41.30 32.19 19.27
CA ARG A 7 -41.61 30.95 18.55
C ARG A 7 -41.71 31.22 17.04
N PRO A 8 -41.30 30.34 16.15
CA PRO A 8 -41.65 30.42 14.73
C PRO A 8 -43.03 29.86 14.44
N ARG A 9 -43.72 30.47 13.46
CA ARG A 9 -45.04 30.11 12.96
C ARG A 9 -44.95 29.01 11.90
N PRO A 10 -46.03 28.18 11.75
CA PRO A 10 -46.09 27.13 10.74
C PRO A 10 -46.54 27.66 9.39
N PHE A 11 -45.96 27.17 8.30
CA PHE A 11 -46.45 27.39 6.94
C PHE A 11 -47.45 26.30 6.55
N ALA A 12 -48.58 26.76 6.03
CA ALA A 12 -49.66 25.94 5.51
C ALA A 12 -49.43 25.53 4.03
N PRO A 13 -50.07 24.45 3.56
CA PRO A 13 -49.89 23.94 2.19
C PRO A 13 -50.82 24.66 1.18
N ARG A 14 -50.32 24.90 -0.02
CA ARG A 14 -51.14 25.37 -1.16
C ARG A 14 -51.34 24.28 -2.21
N ALA A 15 -52.57 24.26 -2.65
CA ALA A 15 -53.29 23.29 -3.43
C ALA A 15 -52.83 23.14 -4.90
N ARG A 16 -53.23 21.98 -5.44
CA ARG A 16 -53.14 21.46 -6.80
C ARG A 16 -53.84 22.37 -7.83
N LEU A 17 -53.29 22.41 -9.02
CA LEU A 17 -54.05 22.67 -10.26
C LEU A 17 -53.61 21.65 -11.32
N LEU A 18 -54.56 20.83 -11.72
CA LEU A 18 -54.59 19.95 -12.87
C LEU A 18 -54.91 20.80 -14.11
N VAL A 19 -54.09 20.67 -15.17
CA VAL A 19 -54.51 21.06 -16.53
C VAL A 19 -54.24 19.86 -17.43
N ALA A 20 -55.32 19.30 -17.96
CA ALA A 20 -55.32 18.35 -19.05
C ALA A 20 -55.31 19.11 -20.37
N ALA A 21 -54.48 18.73 -21.30
CA ALA A 21 -54.63 19.08 -22.70
C ALA A 21 -54.26 17.91 -23.61
N VAL A 22 -55.24 17.48 -24.36
CA VAL A 22 -55.26 16.52 -25.46
C VAL A 22 -54.66 17.18 -26.70
N GLY A 23 -53.88 16.46 -27.52
CA GLY A 23 -53.57 16.95 -28.85
C GLY A 23 -52.53 16.14 -29.62
N ALA A 24 -53.01 15.30 -30.52
CA ALA A 24 -52.50 14.98 -31.88
C ALA A 24 -51.17 14.27 -32.07
N ALA A 25 -51.23 13.02 -32.54
CA ALA A 25 -50.24 12.21 -33.17
C ALA A 25 -49.79 12.80 -34.52
N LEU A 26 -48.49 12.92 -34.76
CA LEU A 26 -47.88 12.96 -36.09
C LEU A 26 -46.64 12.07 -36.05
N GLY A 27 -46.71 10.98 -36.81
CA GLY A 27 -45.61 10.02 -36.98
C GLY A 27 -44.47 10.64 -37.82
N LEU A 28 -43.26 10.52 -37.33
CA LEU A 28 -42.03 10.60 -38.07
C LEU A 28 -41.20 9.39 -37.76
N ALA A 29 -41.05 8.50 -38.75
CA ALA A 29 -40.10 7.39 -38.70
C ALA A 29 -38.69 7.96 -38.75
N ALA A 30 -37.98 7.92 -37.61
CA ALA A 30 -36.55 8.18 -37.52
C ALA A 30 -35.86 6.85 -37.25
N CYS A 31 -34.91 6.48 -38.10
CA CYS A 31 -34.05 5.34 -37.99
C CYS A 31 -33.38 5.34 -36.62
N ALA A 32 -33.78 4.44 -35.73
CA ALA A 32 -33.14 4.20 -34.47
C ALA A 32 -31.82 3.47 -34.70
N GLY A 33 -30.70 4.20 -34.65
CA GLY A 33 -29.40 3.59 -34.41
C GLY A 33 -29.44 2.86 -33.07
N ALA A 34 -29.09 1.58 -33.08
CA ALA A 34 -29.04 0.78 -31.87
C ALA A 34 -28.04 1.43 -30.89
N PRO A 35 -28.40 1.59 -29.62
CA PRO A 35 -27.42 2.05 -28.61
C PRO A 35 -26.35 0.99 -28.50
N THR A 36 -25.09 1.37 -28.75
CA THR A 36 -23.93 0.57 -28.45
C THR A 36 -23.92 0.36 -26.93
N GLN A 37 -24.31 -0.82 -26.48
CA GLN A 37 -24.21 -1.19 -25.08
C GLN A 37 -22.73 -1.24 -24.72
N THR A 38 -22.25 -0.31 -23.96
CA THR A 38 -20.99 -0.42 -23.22
C THR A 38 -21.06 -1.71 -22.41
N PRO A 39 -20.09 -2.64 -22.50
CA PRO A 39 -20.11 -3.85 -21.70
C PRO A 39 -20.10 -3.44 -20.23
N ALA A 40 -21.19 -3.69 -19.53
CA ALA A 40 -21.22 -3.58 -18.09
C ALA A 40 -20.16 -4.53 -17.53
N ALA A 41 -19.30 -4.02 -16.64
CA ALA A 41 -18.40 -4.85 -15.85
C ALA A 41 -19.23 -5.99 -15.24
N ALA A 42 -18.86 -7.24 -15.53
CA ALA A 42 -19.54 -8.40 -15.02
C ALA A 42 -19.43 -8.41 -13.49
N SER A 43 -20.50 -8.02 -12.81
CA SER A 43 -20.63 -8.31 -11.38
C SER A 43 -20.59 -9.83 -11.21
N PRO A 44 -19.92 -10.35 -10.17
CA PRO A 44 -19.90 -11.78 -9.90
C PRO A 44 -21.32 -12.32 -9.84
N SER A 45 -21.56 -13.46 -10.50
CA SER A 45 -22.88 -14.11 -10.51
C SER A 45 -23.39 -14.29 -9.07
N PRO A 46 -24.63 -13.90 -8.76
CA PRO A 46 -25.22 -14.17 -7.45
C PRO A 46 -25.30 -15.68 -7.25
N GLY A 47 -24.45 -16.26 -6.41
CA GLY A 47 -24.46 -17.67 -6.09
C GLY A 47 -23.09 -18.36 -5.94
N ALA A 48 -21.99 -17.75 -6.34
CA ALA A 48 -20.68 -18.32 -6.07
C ALA A 48 -20.27 -17.98 -4.61
N SER A 49 -20.31 -18.96 -3.73
CA SER A 49 -19.75 -18.83 -2.38
C SER A 49 -18.26 -19.17 -2.46
N PHE A 50 -17.41 -18.15 -2.42
CA PHE A 50 -15.96 -18.34 -2.30
C PHE A 50 -15.59 -18.68 -0.85
N SER A 51 -14.57 -19.53 -0.67
CA SER A 51 -14.06 -19.83 0.66
C SER A 51 -13.18 -18.69 1.20
N VAL A 52 -12.56 -17.94 0.31
CA VAL A 52 -11.70 -16.79 0.64
C VAL A 52 -11.98 -15.60 -0.28
N LEU A 53 -11.65 -14.40 0.21
CA LEU A 53 -11.67 -13.16 -0.55
C LEU A 53 -10.25 -12.63 -0.66
N PRO A 54 -9.76 -12.28 -1.86
CA PRO A 54 -8.44 -11.69 -2.03
C PRO A 54 -8.43 -10.21 -1.68
N ALA A 55 -7.27 -9.73 -1.25
CA ALA A 55 -6.99 -8.31 -1.07
C ALA A 55 -5.62 -7.99 -1.68
N ILE A 56 -5.55 -7.00 -2.56
CA ILE A 56 -4.30 -6.42 -3.05
C ILE A 56 -3.76 -5.53 -1.94
N VAL A 57 -2.47 -5.68 -1.61
CA VAL A 57 -1.80 -5.01 -0.48
C VAL A 57 -1.08 -3.74 -0.94
N ASN A 58 -0.62 -3.72 -2.21
CA ASN A 58 0.05 -2.54 -2.75
C ASN A 58 -0.82 -1.28 -2.66
N SER A 59 -0.24 -0.17 -2.24
CA SER A 59 -0.88 1.15 -2.27
C SER A 59 -0.81 1.80 -3.66
N GLU A 60 0.18 1.41 -4.46
CA GLU A 60 0.25 1.78 -5.88
C GLU A 60 0.88 0.64 -6.70
N LEU A 61 0.40 0.49 -7.94
CA LEU A 61 0.97 -0.39 -8.96
C LEU A 61 1.26 0.47 -10.19
N VAL A 62 2.39 0.20 -10.87
CA VAL A 62 2.87 1.07 -11.95
C VAL A 62 3.24 0.28 -13.20
N VAL A 63 3.30 0.98 -14.33
CA VAL A 63 3.74 0.41 -15.61
C VAL A 63 5.18 -0.08 -15.50
N GLY A 64 5.44 -1.27 -16.03
CA GLY A 64 6.72 -1.96 -15.98
C GLY A 64 6.68 -3.24 -15.15
N PRO A 65 7.86 -3.82 -14.88
CA PRO A 65 7.97 -4.91 -13.91
C PRO A 65 7.58 -4.42 -12.52
N ASP A 66 6.73 -5.18 -11.85
CA ASP A 66 6.20 -4.82 -10.54
C ASP A 66 6.05 -6.07 -9.66
N ARG A 67 5.86 -5.82 -8.38
CA ARG A 67 5.76 -6.79 -7.30
C ARG A 67 4.34 -6.74 -6.73
N LEU A 68 3.43 -7.49 -7.33
CA LEU A 68 2.04 -7.56 -6.86
C LEU A 68 1.96 -8.34 -5.56
N LEU A 69 1.55 -7.66 -4.50
CA LEU A 69 1.32 -8.21 -3.17
C LEU A 69 -0.18 -8.44 -2.96
N PHE A 70 -0.53 -9.65 -2.54
CA PHE A 70 -1.92 -9.96 -2.25
C PHE A 70 -2.05 -10.97 -1.11
N GLY A 71 -3.13 -10.85 -0.38
CA GLY A 71 -3.49 -11.77 0.68
C GLY A 71 -4.88 -12.37 0.46
N PHE A 72 -5.26 -13.26 1.35
CA PHE A 72 -6.61 -13.80 1.43
C PHE A 72 -7.17 -13.63 2.84
N VAL A 73 -8.47 -13.36 2.90
CA VAL A 73 -9.24 -13.44 4.14
C VAL A 73 -10.30 -14.53 3.98
N ASP A 74 -10.55 -15.29 5.03
CA ASP A 74 -11.64 -16.26 5.07
C ASP A 74 -12.98 -15.53 4.91
N ALA A 75 -13.79 -15.99 3.96
CA ALA A 75 -15.03 -15.29 3.59
C ALA A 75 -16.11 -15.33 4.69
N LYS A 76 -16.02 -16.25 5.66
CA LYS A 76 -16.98 -16.40 6.75
C LYS A 76 -16.53 -15.67 8.03
N THR A 77 -15.23 -15.81 8.37
CA THR A 77 -14.70 -15.31 9.63
C THR A 77 -14.00 -13.96 9.51
N ASN A 78 -13.69 -13.53 8.27
CA ASN A 78 -12.91 -12.33 7.97
C ASN A 78 -11.52 -12.31 8.64
N THR A 79 -10.93 -13.50 8.81
CA THR A 79 -9.57 -13.68 9.36
C THR A 79 -8.57 -13.93 8.24
N PRO A 80 -7.26 -13.62 8.45
CA PRO A 80 -6.21 -13.95 7.47
C PRO A 80 -6.25 -15.43 7.09
N ALA A 81 -6.20 -15.72 5.79
CA ALA A 81 -6.31 -17.08 5.24
C ALA A 81 -5.13 -17.46 4.33
N ALA A 82 -4.15 -16.57 4.13
CA ALA A 82 -2.89 -16.93 3.48
C ALA A 82 -2.05 -17.80 4.42
N ALA A 83 -1.48 -18.88 3.90
CA ALA A 83 -0.72 -19.85 4.68
C ALA A 83 0.40 -20.48 3.83
N PRO A 84 1.49 -20.99 4.45
CA PRO A 84 2.62 -21.58 3.72
C PRO A 84 2.24 -22.82 2.89
N ASP A 85 1.21 -23.56 3.30
CA ASP A 85 0.69 -24.75 2.63
C ASP A 85 -0.48 -24.48 1.68
N ARG A 86 -0.89 -23.22 1.55
CA ARG A 86 -1.89 -22.78 0.57
C ARG A 86 -1.18 -22.35 -0.70
N THR A 87 -1.55 -22.91 -1.85
CA THR A 87 -1.08 -22.42 -3.14
C THR A 87 -1.86 -21.18 -3.58
N ALA A 88 -1.18 -20.28 -4.30
CA ALA A 88 -1.80 -19.09 -4.85
C ALA A 88 -1.16 -18.71 -6.19
N SER A 89 -1.96 -18.19 -7.09
CA SER A 89 -1.53 -17.52 -8.32
C SER A 89 -2.48 -16.38 -8.65
N VAL A 90 -2.02 -15.44 -9.44
CA VAL A 90 -2.83 -14.34 -9.95
C VAL A 90 -2.73 -14.27 -11.47
N THR A 91 -3.86 -14.12 -12.14
CA THR A 91 -3.95 -13.81 -13.57
C THR A 91 -4.37 -12.36 -13.71
N VAL A 92 -3.56 -11.55 -14.39
CA VAL A 92 -3.82 -10.13 -14.61
C VAL A 92 -3.94 -9.82 -16.10
N TYR A 93 -4.82 -8.91 -16.47
CA TYR A 93 -4.97 -8.40 -17.83
C TYR A 93 -5.57 -7.00 -17.85
N PRO A 94 -5.25 -6.17 -18.87
CA PRO A 94 -5.93 -4.89 -19.07
C PRO A 94 -7.42 -5.11 -19.29
N GLN A 95 -8.28 -4.39 -18.60
CA GLN A 95 -9.74 -4.56 -18.71
C GLN A 95 -10.22 -4.43 -20.16
N ALA A 96 -9.69 -3.45 -20.90
CA ALA A 96 -10.06 -3.21 -22.29
C ALA A 96 -9.64 -4.33 -23.27
N ALA A 97 -8.57 -5.09 -22.95
CA ALA A 97 -8.05 -6.15 -23.79
C ALA A 97 -8.75 -7.50 -23.54
N GLY A 98 -9.37 -7.65 -22.39
CA GLY A 98 -10.13 -8.85 -22.02
C GLY A 98 -9.28 -10.04 -21.55
N PRO A 99 -9.94 -11.10 -21.06
CA PRO A 99 -9.29 -12.22 -20.36
C PRO A 99 -8.36 -13.08 -21.24
N SER A 100 -8.50 -13.04 -22.56
CA SER A 100 -7.63 -13.78 -23.48
C SER A 100 -6.18 -13.27 -23.49
N THR A 101 -5.94 -12.07 -22.97
CA THR A 101 -4.60 -11.49 -22.83
C THR A 101 -4.00 -11.71 -21.43
N GLY A 102 -4.67 -12.48 -20.59
CA GLY A 102 -4.27 -12.71 -19.21
C GLY A 102 -2.91 -13.40 -19.08
N VAL A 103 -2.08 -12.86 -18.20
CA VAL A 103 -0.80 -13.45 -17.81
C VAL A 103 -0.92 -13.94 -16.37
N THR A 104 -0.61 -15.22 -16.16
CA THR A 104 -0.66 -15.84 -14.83
C THR A 104 0.72 -15.87 -14.21
N SER A 105 0.83 -15.39 -12.98
CA SER A 105 2.04 -15.43 -12.18
C SER A 105 1.80 -16.23 -10.88
N PRO A 106 2.72 -17.11 -10.48
CA PRO A 106 2.63 -17.82 -9.22
C PRO A 106 2.87 -16.85 -8.04
N GLY A 107 2.17 -17.07 -6.95
CA GLY A 107 2.37 -16.37 -5.68
C GLY A 107 3.40 -17.10 -4.81
N THR A 108 4.44 -16.41 -4.39
CA THR A 108 5.37 -16.88 -3.36
C THR A 108 4.87 -16.41 -2.01
N PHE A 109 4.65 -17.34 -1.08
CA PHE A 109 4.19 -17.01 0.27
C PHE A 109 5.28 -16.30 1.07
N MET A 110 4.87 -15.34 1.90
CA MET A 110 5.74 -14.67 2.87
C MET A 110 4.94 -14.23 4.09
N TRP A 111 5.59 -14.23 5.26
CA TRP A 111 5.02 -13.68 6.48
C TRP A 111 5.15 -12.15 6.50
N THR A 112 4.04 -11.44 6.68
CA THR A 112 4.03 -10.01 7.04
C THR A 112 4.14 -9.83 8.55
N ILE A 113 3.42 -10.65 9.29
CA ILE A 113 3.55 -10.79 10.75
C ILE A 113 3.82 -12.27 11.02
N PRO A 114 4.99 -12.64 11.53
CA PRO A 114 5.37 -14.03 11.73
C PRO A 114 4.27 -14.85 12.41
N ASP A 115 4.00 -16.02 11.87
CA ASP A 115 3.02 -17.01 12.33
C ASP A 115 1.57 -16.51 12.49
N SER A 116 1.27 -15.29 11.97
CA SER A 116 -0.05 -14.67 12.14
C SER A 116 -0.65 -14.16 10.85
N VAL A 117 0.08 -13.36 10.08
CA VAL A 117 -0.42 -12.75 8.83
C VAL A 117 0.54 -13.04 7.70
N GLY A 118 0.10 -13.89 6.77
CA GLY A 118 0.81 -14.17 5.53
C GLY A 118 0.19 -13.43 4.34
N ILE A 119 1.00 -13.22 3.32
CA ILE A 119 0.60 -12.74 1.98
C ILE A 119 1.38 -13.48 0.92
N TYR A 120 1.05 -13.22 -0.33
CA TYR A 120 1.77 -13.73 -1.50
C TYR A 120 2.35 -12.57 -2.29
N ARG A 121 3.52 -12.80 -2.85
CA ARG A 121 4.19 -11.95 -3.82
C ARG A 121 4.16 -12.63 -5.19
N ALA A 122 3.69 -11.92 -6.21
CA ALA A 122 3.78 -12.36 -7.60
C ALA A 122 4.57 -11.34 -8.42
N ALA A 123 5.52 -11.81 -9.23
CA ALA A 123 6.17 -10.95 -10.22
C ALA A 123 5.22 -10.76 -11.40
N VAL A 124 4.91 -9.52 -11.71
CA VAL A 124 4.02 -9.13 -12.82
C VAL A 124 4.70 -8.07 -13.67
N THR A 125 4.22 -7.90 -14.92
CA THR A 125 4.66 -6.78 -15.75
C THR A 125 3.42 -6.11 -16.33
N PHE A 126 3.24 -4.84 -15.98
CA PHE A 126 2.14 -4.04 -16.49
C PHE A 126 2.57 -3.28 -17.74
N GLY A 127 2.03 -3.63 -18.91
CA GLY A 127 2.41 -3.05 -20.20
C GLY A 127 1.85 -1.63 -20.43
N GLN A 128 0.84 -1.21 -19.67
CA GLN A 128 0.17 0.07 -19.84
C GLN A 128 -0.52 0.53 -18.55
N ALA A 129 -0.72 1.83 -18.41
CA ALA A 129 -1.54 2.40 -17.36
C ALA A 129 -3.05 2.21 -17.64
N GLY A 130 -3.86 2.30 -16.60
CA GLY A 130 -5.32 2.22 -16.65
C GLY A 130 -5.86 1.10 -15.78
N THR A 131 -7.13 0.76 -15.99
CA THR A 131 -7.82 -0.26 -15.20
C THR A 131 -7.45 -1.66 -15.69
N TRP A 132 -7.05 -2.50 -14.76
CA TRP A 132 -6.71 -3.91 -14.93
C TRP A 132 -7.67 -4.80 -14.16
N ILE A 133 -7.69 -6.06 -14.54
CA ILE A 133 -8.44 -7.13 -13.88
C ILE A 133 -7.44 -8.11 -13.25
N ALA A 134 -7.74 -8.54 -12.02
CA ALA A 134 -7.09 -9.66 -11.36
C ALA A 134 -8.08 -10.81 -11.12
N GLN A 135 -7.65 -12.02 -11.38
CA GLN A 135 -8.31 -13.27 -10.96
C GLN A 135 -7.30 -14.07 -10.13
N PHE A 136 -7.71 -14.52 -8.96
CA PHE A 136 -6.83 -15.26 -8.07
C PHE A 136 -7.24 -16.72 -8.03
N THR A 137 -6.30 -17.62 -8.27
CA THR A 137 -6.52 -19.05 -8.10
C THR A 137 -5.78 -19.52 -6.87
N THR A 138 -6.46 -20.19 -5.95
CA THR A 138 -5.89 -20.63 -4.68
C THR A 138 -6.46 -21.98 -4.26
N ALA A 139 -5.66 -22.76 -3.52
CA ALA A 139 -6.09 -23.99 -2.88
C ALA A 139 -5.46 -24.14 -1.50
N ALA A 140 -6.27 -24.38 -0.48
CA ALA A 140 -5.75 -24.85 0.79
C ALA A 140 -5.23 -26.29 0.67
N ALA A 141 -4.35 -26.71 1.58
CA ALA A 141 -3.81 -28.07 1.58
C ALA A 141 -4.94 -29.12 1.49
N GLY A 142 -4.83 -30.02 0.50
CA GLY A 142 -5.81 -31.08 0.30
C GLY A 142 -7.17 -30.65 -0.27
N GLN A 143 -7.36 -29.39 -0.60
CA GLN A 143 -8.57 -28.88 -1.24
C GLN A 143 -8.40 -28.67 -2.75
N ALA A 144 -9.51 -28.75 -3.46
CA ALA A 144 -9.54 -28.39 -4.89
C ALA A 144 -9.27 -26.88 -5.06
N PRO A 145 -8.57 -26.47 -6.15
CA PRO A 145 -8.39 -25.06 -6.45
C PRO A 145 -9.73 -24.34 -6.67
N GLU A 146 -9.84 -23.13 -6.16
CA GLU A 146 -10.90 -22.19 -6.50
C GLU A 146 -10.33 -20.95 -7.18
N THR A 147 -11.08 -20.36 -8.12
CA THR A 147 -10.73 -19.08 -8.77
C THR A 147 -11.69 -18.00 -8.31
N VAL A 148 -11.15 -16.96 -7.72
CA VAL A 148 -11.86 -15.85 -7.11
C VAL A 148 -11.64 -14.57 -7.92
N GLY A 149 -12.69 -13.87 -8.25
CA GLY A 149 -12.68 -12.68 -9.10
C GLY A 149 -13.70 -12.77 -10.23
N PRO A 150 -13.69 -11.83 -11.18
CA PRO A 150 -12.67 -10.80 -11.42
C PRO A 150 -12.75 -9.60 -10.46
N PHE A 151 -11.59 -8.99 -10.16
CA PHE A 151 -11.48 -7.75 -9.40
C PHE A 151 -10.77 -6.69 -10.22
N THR A 152 -11.24 -5.46 -10.16
CA THR A 152 -10.61 -4.31 -10.82
C THR A 152 -9.59 -3.65 -9.91
N PHE A 153 -8.49 -3.18 -10.50
CA PHE A 153 -7.51 -2.33 -9.86
C PHE A 153 -6.87 -1.40 -10.90
N ASP A 154 -6.23 -0.32 -10.45
CA ASP A 154 -5.61 0.65 -11.35
C ASP A 154 -4.09 0.52 -11.35
N VAL A 155 -3.51 0.62 -12.55
CA VAL A 155 -2.07 0.72 -12.80
C VAL A 155 -1.76 2.14 -13.23
N ARG A 156 -0.85 2.81 -12.52
CA ARG A 156 -0.45 4.18 -12.80
C ARG A 156 0.62 4.23 -13.89
N ALA A 157 0.66 5.32 -14.64
CA ALA A 157 1.74 5.53 -15.62
C ALA A 157 3.10 5.78 -14.95
N GLN A 158 3.08 6.38 -13.76
CA GLN A 158 4.27 6.71 -12.95
C GLN A 158 3.97 6.52 -11.48
N ALA A 159 4.97 6.07 -10.75
CA ALA A 159 4.91 5.96 -9.29
C ALA A 159 4.94 7.34 -8.64
N THR A 160 4.29 7.45 -7.48
CA THR A 160 4.47 8.56 -6.54
C THR A 160 5.72 8.33 -5.70
N THR A 161 5.89 7.09 -5.23
CA THR A 161 7.04 6.67 -4.43
C THR A 161 8.27 6.44 -5.29
N ILE A 162 9.45 6.81 -4.81
CA ILE A 162 10.73 6.58 -5.49
C ILE A 162 10.91 5.09 -5.80
N GLN A 163 11.29 4.80 -7.05
CA GLN A 163 11.44 3.43 -7.56
C GLN A 163 12.91 3.06 -7.76
N ALA A 164 13.18 1.77 -7.86
CA ALA A 164 14.49 1.25 -8.27
C ALA A 164 14.95 1.88 -9.60
N GLY A 165 16.23 2.24 -9.69
CA GLY A 165 16.83 2.97 -10.80
C GLY A 165 16.82 4.49 -10.66
N GLN A 166 16.05 5.07 -9.74
CA GLN A 166 16.01 6.51 -9.48
C GLN A 166 17.04 6.93 -8.43
N LYS A 167 17.39 8.21 -8.41
CA LYS A 167 18.21 8.79 -7.34
C LYS A 167 17.37 8.98 -6.08
N ALA A 168 17.93 8.57 -4.94
CA ALA A 168 17.36 8.91 -3.65
C ALA A 168 17.39 10.43 -3.44
N PRO A 169 16.31 11.04 -2.97
CA PRO A 169 16.34 12.44 -2.58
C PRO A 169 17.20 12.60 -1.33
N SER A 170 18.09 13.60 -1.32
CA SER A 170 18.88 13.91 -0.14
C SER A 170 18.07 14.69 0.87
N VAL A 171 17.80 14.10 2.04
CA VAL A 171 16.98 14.72 3.08
C VAL A 171 17.55 14.49 4.46
N LYS A 172 17.59 15.54 5.27
CA LYS A 172 18.02 15.42 6.67
C LYS A 172 17.00 14.58 7.44
N THR A 173 17.45 13.45 8.00
CA THR A 173 16.67 12.62 8.93
C THR A 173 17.18 12.82 10.35
N PRO A 174 16.31 12.70 11.39
CA PRO A 174 16.72 12.88 12.78
C PRO A 174 17.75 11.84 13.24
N THR A 175 18.67 12.30 14.09
CA THR A 175 19.75 11.47 14.65
C THR A 175 19.76 11.53 16.19
N LEU A 176 20.51 10.63 16.82
CA LEU A 176 20.72 10.65 18.29
C LEU A 176 21.29 11.98 18.78
N ALA A 177 22.15 12.64 17.98
CA ALA A 177 22.72 13.94 18.32
C ALA A 177 21.62 15.03 18.44
N ASP A 178 20.57 14.97 17.63
CA ASP A 178 19.47 15.94 17.65
C ASP A 178 18.61 15.85 18.93
N VAL A 179 18.64 14.71 19.63
CA VAL A 179 17.82 14.42 20.82
C VAL A 179 18.63 14.17 22.09
N GLY A 180 19.93 14.51 22.08
CA GLY A 180 20.82 14.34 23.23
C GLY A 180 21.10 12.89 23.59
N GLY A 181 21.09 11.99 22.62
CA GLY A 181 21.38 10.56 22.79
C GLY A 181 20.19 9.69 23.22
N ASP A 182 19.01 10.26 23.37
CA ASP A 182 17.80 9.54 23.83
C ASP A 182 17.01 8.98 22.64
N VAL A 183 17.26 7.70 22.29
CA VAL A 183 16.61 7.02 21.16
C VAL A 183 15.08 6.92 21.30
N ALA A 184 14.55 6.94 22.52
CA ALA A 184 13.10 6.92 22.74
C ALA A 184 12.39 8.17 22.20
N LYS A 185 13.13 9.23 21.88
CA LYS A 185 12.60 10.43 21.22
C LYS A 185 12.61 10.35 19.70
N LEU A 186 13.19 9.30 19.13
CA LEU A 186 13.33 9.09 17.69
C LEU A 186 12.53 7.92 17.17
N SER A 187 12.28 6.91 18.00
CA SER A 187 11.69 5.66 17.58
C SER A 187 10.49 5.28 18.43
N SER A 188 9.43 4.84 17.78
CA SER A 188 8.27 4.21 18.41
C SER A 188 8.43 2.68 18.57
N ASP A 189 9.57 2.12 18.17
CA ASP A 189 9.93 0.73 18.44
C ASP A 189 10.07 0.49 19.94
N THR A 190 9.70 -0.70 20.40
CA THR A 190 9.85 -1.10 21.81
C THR A 190 11.27 -1.51 22.15
N ASP A 191 12.07 -1.88 21.14
CA ASP A 191 13.49 -2.25 21.26
C ASP A 191 14.30 -1.59 20.13
N PRO A 192 14.45 -0.25 20.16
CA PRO A 192 15.12 0.47 19.10
C PRO A 192 16.63 0.23 19.11
N ASP A 193 17.21 -0.09 17.95
CA ASP A 193 18.66 -0.17 17.80
C ASP A 193 19.23 1.24 17.59
N PRO A 194 20.05 1.78 18.53
CA PRO A 194 20.64 3.11 18.42
C PRO A 194 21.55 3.26 17.18
N ALA A 195 22.06 2.16 16.61
CA ALA A 195 22.91 2.20 15.41
C ALA A 195 22.15 2.74 14.18
N PHE A 196 20.84 2.59 14.15
CA PHE A 196 19.99 3.06 13.04
C PHE A 196 19.71 4.58 13.06
N TYR A 197 20.26 5.30 14.05
CA TYR A 197 20.02 6.73 14.26
C TYR A 197 21.33 7.52 14.45
N GLN A 198 22.50 6.95 14.06
CA GLN A 198 23.80 7.61 14.21
C GLN A 198 24.04 8.68 13.15
N VAL A 199 23.55 8.46 11.94
CA VAL A 199 23.82 9.30 10.76
C VAL A 199 22.50 9.63 10.07
N SER A 200 22.36 10.87 9.63
CA SER A 200 21.20 11.26 8.80
C SER A 200 21.39 10.77 7.35
N GLU A 201 20.28 10.61 6.64
CA GLU A 201 20.26 10.09 5.27
C GLU A 201 21.11 10.96 4.33
N ASP A 202 20.97 12.29 4.37
CA ASP A 202 21.76 13.22 3.56
C ASP A 202 23.27 13.13 3.82
N ALA A 203 23.66 12.94 5.08
CA ALA A 203 25.06 12.78 5.46
C ALA A 203 25.62 11.42 4.98
N ALA A 204 24.83 10.36 5.05
CA ALA A 204 25.21 9.04 4.55
C ALA A 204 25.37 9.04 3.02
N LEU A 205 24.46 9.70 2.28
CA LEU A 205 24.56 9.91 0.84
C LEU A 205 25.80 10.72 0.47
N ALA A 206 26.05 11.83 1.17
CA ALA A 206 27.23 12.66 0.95
C ALA A 206 28.56 11.92 1.21
N ALA A 207 28.54 10.95 2.14
CA ALA A 207 29.69 10.09 2.42
C ALA A 207 29.91 8.97 1.37
N GLY A 208 29.01 8.82 0.40
CA GLY A 208 29.08 7.79 -0.64
C GLY A 208 29.03 6.37 -0.09
N LYS A 209 28.26 6.15 0.98
CA LYS A 209 28.06 4.82 1.57
C LYS A 209 26.76 4.21 1.09
N PRO A 210 26.71 2.88 0.89
CA PRO A 210 25.43 2.20 0.68
C PRO A 210 24.53 2.37 1.91
N ILE A 211 23.22 2.49 1.66
CA ILE A 211 22.21 2.75 2.71
C ILE A 211 21.08 1.74 2.60
N VAL A 212 20.63 1.21 3.72
CA VAL A 212 19.30 0.62 3.89
C VAL A 212 18.46 1.61 4.70
N LEU A 213 17.54 2.28 4.04
CA LEU A 213 16.65 3.27 4.64
C LEU A 213 15.27 2.65 4.84
N ILE A 214 14.82 2.63 6.09
CA ILE A 214 13.52 2.09 6.47
C ILE A 214 12.62 3.23 6.92
N PHE A 215 11.40 3.27 6.42
CA PHE A 215 10.32 4.09 6.96
C PHE A 215 9.36 3.17 7.70
N ALA A 216 9.48 3.13 9.02
CA ALA A 216 8.64 2.29 9.86
C ALA A 216 8.27 3.00 11.16
N THR A 217 7.02 2.81 11.58
CA THR A 217 6.44 3.36 12.81
C THR A 217 5.75 2.24 13.61
N PRO A 218 6.49 1.40 14.34
CA PRO A 218 5.93 0.21 14.99
C PRO A 218 4.69 0.47 15.83
N LYS A 219 4.64 1.60 16.57
CA LYS A 219 3.52 1.93 17.47
C LYS A 219 2.30 2.49 16.73
N PHE A 220 2.49 3.18 15.60
CA PHE A 220 1.41 3.92 14.92
C PHE A 220 1.03 3.31 13.57
N CYS A 221 1.60 2.16 13.22
CA CYS A 221 1.38 1.45 11.96
C CYS A 221 0.01 0.75 11.97
N THR A 222 -0.88 1.16 11.09
CA THR A 222 -2.22 0.57 10.98
C THR A 222 -2.20 -0.87 10.49
N SER A 223 -1.27 -1.22 9.60
CA SER A 223 -1.08 -2.58 9.09
C SER A 223 -0.40 -3.52 10.08
N ARG A 224 0.24 -2.98 11.13
CA ARG A 224 1.10 -3.70 12.10
C ARG A 224 2.32 -4.38 11.47
N ALA A 225 2.62 -4.10 10.20
CA ALA A 225 3.76 -4.69 9.48
C ALA A 225 5.09 -3.98 9.79
N CYS A 226 5.06 -2.74 10.30
CA CYS A 226 6.27 -1.93 10.53
C CYS A 226 7.24 -2.57 11.53
N GLY A 227 6.75 -3.06 12.67
CA GLY A 227 7.58 -3.74 13.66
C GLY A 227 8.27 -4.97 13.08
N PRO A 228 7.53 -5.98 12.58
CA PRO A 228 8.11 -7.17 11.98
C PRO A 228 9.10 -6.91 10.85
N LEU A 229 8.84 -5.93 9.96
CA LEU A 229 9.77 -5.58 8.90
C LEU A 229 11.04 -4.92 9.45
N LEU A 230 10.90 -4.00 10.42
CA LEU A 230 12.05 -3.36 11.08
C LEU A 230 12.91 -4.40 11.82
N ASP A 231 12.29 -5.35 12.52
CA ASP A 231 13.00 -6.45 13.20
C ASP A 231 13.75 -7.35 12.22
N LEU A 232 13.15 -7.65 11.07
CA LEU A 232 13.82 -8.39 10.02
C LEU A 232 15.07 -7.63 9.53
N VAL A 233 14.98 -6.32 9.27
CA VAL A 233 16.12 -5.51 8.84
C VAL A 233 17.19 -5.40 9.94
N LYS A 234 16.80 -5.19 11.21
CA LYS A 234 17.73 -5.21 12.36
C LYS A 234 18.51 -6.53 12.42
N SER A 235 17.84 -7.66 12.19
CA SER A 235 18.47 -9.00 12.23
C SER A 235 19.56 -9.21 11.15
N LEU A 236 19.54 -8.41 10.08
CA LEU A 236 20.49 -8.47 8.98
C LEU A 236 21.65 -7.48 9.17
N ALA A 237 21.46 -6.38 9.87
CA ALA A 237 22.39 -5.25 9.89
C ALA A 237 23.83 -5.63 10.28
N SER A 238 24.01 -6.50 11.28
CA SER A 238 25.34 -6.94 11.72
C SER A 238 26.14 -7.71 10.67
N GLN A 239 25.46 -8.25 9.64
CA GLN A 239 26.10 -9.00 8.56
C GLN A 239 26.70 -8.09 7.48
N TYR A 240 26.36 -6.78 7.49
CA TYR A 240 26.75 -5.81 6.47
C TYR A 240 27.38 -4.54 7.06
N PRO A 241 28.56 -4.63 7.67
CA PRO A 241 29.18 -3.50 8.38
C PRO A 241 29.58 -2.33 7.47
N SER A 242 29.67 -2.54 6.14
CA SER A 242 29.90 -1.49 5.16
C SER A 242 28.66 -0.69 4.78
N VAL A 243 27.47 -1.14 5.16
CA VAL A 243 26.18 -0.53 4.83
C VAL A 243 25.68 0.30 6.01
N THR A 244 25.17 1.48 5.74
CA THR A 244 24.53 2.33 6.75
C THR A 244 23.04 1.98 6.84
N PHE A 245 22.56 1.59 8.03
CA PHE A 245 21.15 1.31 8.27
C PHE A 245 20.54 2.51 8.98
N ILE A 246 19.37 2.99 8.48
CA ILE A 246 18.68 4.16 8.99
C ILE A 246 17.19 3.83 9.10
N ASN A 247 16.59 4.02 10.28
CA ASN A 247 15.13 4.02 10.43
C ASN A 247 14.60 5.44 10.63
N VAL A 248 13.48 5.73 9.96
CA VAL A 248 12.78 7.01 10.04
C VAL A 248 11.33 6.76 10.38
N GLU A 249 10.84 7.41 11.43
CA GLU A 249 9.40 7.50 11.67
C GLU A 249 8.74 8.29 10.52
N PRO A 250 7.82 7.70 9.76
CA PRO A 250 7.26 8.35 8.56
C PRO A 250 6.34 9.53 8.88
N TYR A 251 5.91 9.66 10.14
CA TYR A 251 4.99 10.70 10.59
C TYR A 251 5.62 11.63 11.62
N LYS A 252 5.11 12.84 11.69
CA LYS A 252 5.49 13.81 12.72
C LYS A 252 5.05 13.30 14.07
N LEU A 253 6.01 13.15 14.97
CA LEU A 253 5.79 12.75 16.35
C LEU A 253 6.31 13.84 17.29
N THR A 254 5.72 13.93 18.47
CA THR A 254 6.21 14.74 19.59
C THR A 254 6.46 13.83 20.78
N TYR A 255 7.53 14.11 21.53
CA TYR A 255 7.81 13.37 22.76
C TYR A 255 7.16 14.10 23.93
N ALA A 256 6.17 13.48 24.56
CA ALA A 256 5.44 14.00 25.69
C ALA A 256 5.08 12.85 26.64
N ASP A 257 5.06 13.12 27.93
CA ASP A 257 4.69 12.15 28.99
C ASP A 257 5.50 10.83 28.90
N GLY A 258 6.80 10.95 28.56
CA GLY A 258 7.71 9.82 28.49
C GLY A 258 7.55 8.92 27.25
N GLN A 259 6.82 9.34 26.21
CA GLN A 259 6.59 8.58 25.00
C GLN A 259 6.38 9.46 23.76
N LEU A 260 6.60 8.88 22.59
CA LEU A 260 6.21 9.49 21.32
C LEU A 260 4.69 9.46 21.16
N GLN A 261 4.16 10.56 20.64
CA GLN A 261 2.74 10.76 20.35
C GLN A 261 2.60 11.36 18.94
N PRO A 262 1.57 10.95 18.15
CA PRO A 262 1.40 11.46 16.79
C PRO A 262 0.92 12.92 16.81
N VAL A 263 1.45 13.70 15.86
CA VAL A 263 0.94 15.02 15.54
C VAL A 263 -0.10 14.89 14.43
N LEU A 264 -1.35 15.17 14.78
CA LEU A 264 -2.47 15.06 13.84
C LEU A 264 -2.74 16.41 13.17
N ASP A 265 -3.30 16.35 11.95
CA ASP A 265 -3.83 17.54 11.30
C ASP A 265 -5.25 17.90 11.81
N ALA A 266 -5.86 18.93 11.21
CA ALA A 266 -7.20 19.37 11.59
C ALA A 266 -8.31 18.34 11.29
N GLN A 267 -8.02 17.32 10.46
CA GLN A 267 -8.90 16.22 10.11
C GLN A 267 -8.62 14.95 10.95
N GLY A 268 -7.65 15.04 11.89
CA GLY A 268 -7.26 13.90 12.72
C GLY A 268 -6.36 12.89 12.02
N GLN A 269 -5.72 13.26 10.89
CA GLN A 269 -4.83 12.38 10.14
C GLN A 269 -3.38 12.55 10.57
N LEU A 270 -2.60 11.47 10.48
CA LEU A 270 -1.16 11.49 10.68
C LEU A 270 -0.48 12.40 9.64
N GLN A 271 0.42 13.27 10.09
CA GLN A 271 1.15 14.18 9.21
C GLN A 271 2.49 13.57 8.80
N PRO A 272 2.78 13.38 7.50
CA PRO A 272 4.07 12.86 7.06
C PRO A 272 5.22 13.83 7.40
N VAL A 273 6.40 13.28 7.68
CA VAL A 273 7.63 14.05 7.81
C VAL A 273 8.18 14.46 6.44
N GLY A 274 9.14 15.41 6.44
CA GLY A 274 9.78 15.89 5.20
C GLY A 274 10.40 14.76 4.38
N ALA A 275 11.01 13.78 5.03
CA ALA A 275 11.60 12.61 4.37
C ALA A 275 10.55 11.75 3.67
N SER A 276 9.41 11.47 4.32
CA SER A 276 8.31 10.72 3.70
C SER A 276 7.78 11.41 2.45
N ASN A 277 7.63 12.75 2.51
CA ASN A 277 7.19 13.53 1.36
C ASN A 277 8.24 13.53 0.22
N ALA A 278 9.53 13.62 0.55
CA ALA A 278 10.60 13.62 -0.44
C ALA A 278 10.70 12.27 -1.16
N PHE A 279 10.51 11.16 -0.45
CA PHE A 279 10.45 9.82 -1.04
C PHE A 279 9.09 9.50 -1.70
N GLY A 280 8.11 10.40 -1.58
CA GLY A 280 6.78 10.25 -2.18
C GLY A 280 5.96 9.12 -1.57
N LEU A 281 6.15 8.82 -0.28
CA LEU A 281 5.48 7.69 0.36
C LEU A 281 3.97 7.89 0.43
N VAL A 282 3.23 6.90 -0.02
CA VAL A 282 1.76 6.85 0.02
C VAL A 282 1.22 5.88 1.08
N SER A 283 2.13 5.11 1.70
CA SER A 283 1.86 4.12 2.75
C SER A 283 3.10 3.90 3.61
N GLU A 284 2.99 3.03 4.62
CA GLU A 284 4.12 2.47 5.40
C GLU A 284 3.86 0.98 5.72
N PRO A 285 4.91 0.19 5.96
CA PRO A 285 6.35 0.51 5.92
C PRO A 285 6.94 0.46 4.51
N TRP A 286 8.10 1.11 4.34
CA TRP A 286 8.93 1.01 3.14
C TRP A 286 10.39 0.72 3.50
N VAL A 287 11.07 -0.06 2.66
CA VAL A 287 12.53 -0.23 2.71
C VAL A 287 13.11 0.15 1.36
N PHE A 288 14.13 1.00 1.37
CA PHE A 288 14.92 1.38 0.21
C PHE A 288 16.35 0.89 0.40
N VAL A 289 16.89 0.19 -0.59
CA VAL A 289 18.30 -0.16 -0.67
C VAL A 289 18.94 0.77 -1.68
N ILE A 290 19.94 1.54 -1.24
CA ILE A 290 20.56 2.63 -1.99
C ILE A 290 22.04 2.33 -2.11
N ASP A 291 22.60 2.39 -3.31
CA ASP A 291 24.01 2.15 -3.54
C ASP A 291 24.89 3.37 -3.17
N ALA A 292 26.21 3.19 -3.21
CA ALA A 292 27.20 4.23 -2.90
C ALA A 292 27.12 5.46 -3.83
N THR A 293 26.45 5.36 -4.97
CA THR A 293 26.21 6.49 -5.89
C THR A 293 24.91 7.25 -5.56
N GLY A 294 24.14 6.80 -4.56
CA GLY A 294 22.84 7.34 -4.20
C GLY A 294 21.70 6.89 -5.13
N THR A 295 21.88 5.79 -5.87
CA THR A 295 20.81 5.21 -6.69
C THR A 295 20.06 4.16 -5.86
N VAL A 296 18.73 4.23 -5.82
CA VAL A 296 17.87 3.19 -5.26
C VAL A 296 18.00 1.94 -6.14
N THR A 297 18.51 0.85 -5.59
CA THR A 297 18.65 -0.43 -6.30
C THR A 297 17.50 -1.38 -6.06
N ALA A 298 16.80 -1.23 -4.92
CA ALA A 298 15.58 -1.95 -4.60
C ALA A 298 14.69 -1.11 -3.68
N SER A 299 13.38 -1.29 -3.82
CA SER A 299 12.36 -0.71 -2.94
C SER A 299 11.30 -1.77 -2.60
N TYR A 300 10.89 -1.80 -1.34
CA TYR A 300 9.93 -2.78 -0.83
C TYR A 300 8.84 -2.08 -0.04
N GLU A 301 7.62 -2.19 -0.53
CA GLU A 301 6.41 -1.74 0.16
C GLU A 301 5.87 -2.83 1.08
N ALA A 302 5.27 -2.42 2.17
CA ALA A 302 4.52 -3.22 3.13
C ALA A 302 5.32 -4.33 3.82
N THR A 303 6.06 -5.14 3.07
CA THR A 303 6.87 -6.25 3.62
C THR A 303 7.87 -6.76 2.59
N SER A 304 8.87 -7.48 3.09
CA SER A 304 9.84 -8.24 2.30
C SER A 304 10.20 -9.52 3.05
N ASP A 305 10.68 -10.54 2.35
CA ASP A 305 11.26 -11.69 2.99
C ASP A 305 12.79 -11.54 3.18
N LYS A 306 13.34 -12.43 4.02
CA LYS A 306 14.78 -12.40 4.30
C LYS A 306 15.63 -12.58 3.05
N ALA A 307 15.20 -13.40 2.09
CA ALA A 307 15.96 -13.68 0.89
C ALA A 307 16.01 -12.46 -0.04
N GLU A 308 14.88 -11.74 -0.22
CA GLU A 308 14.81 -10.51 -0.99
C GLU A 308 15.75 -9.44 -0.40
N LEU A 309 15.66 -9.19 0.91
CA LEU A 309 16.51 -8.19 1.57
C LEU A 309 17.98 -8.58 1.52
N THR A 310 18.33 -9.84 1.82
CA THR A 310 19.71 -10.34 1.74
C THR A 310 20.29 -10.14 0.34
N GLN A 311 19.53 -10.50 -0.70
CA GLN A 311 19.97 -10.33 -2.09
C GLN A 311 20.22 -8.85 -2.42
N ALA A 312 19.26 -7.97 -2.08
CA ALA A 312 19.37 -6.54 -2.38
C ALA A 312 20.52 -5.87 -1.62
N ILE A 313 20.68 -6.17 -0.32
CA ILE A 313 21.74 -5.58 0.50
C ILE A 313 23.12 -6.09 0.06
N SER A 314 23.24 -7.40 -0.23
CA SER A 314 24.50 -7.98 -0.72
C SER A 314 24.97 -7.35 -2.04
N ALA A 315 24.02 -6.98 -2.92
CA ALA A 315 24.34 -6.36 -4.20
C ALA A 315 25.01 -4.97 -4.05
N VAL A 316 24.77 -4.26 -2.94
CA VAL A 316 25.34 -2.92 -2.70
C VAL A 316 26.51 -2.92 -1.69
N SER A 317 26.67 -4.00 -0.90
CA SER A 317 27.67 -4.08 0.17
C SER A 317 29.05 -4.47 -0.30
N GLY A 318 29.22 -4.98 -1.52
CA GLY A 318 30.44 -5.55 -2.08
C GLY A 318 31.21 -4.62 -3.03
N GLY A 319 30.94 -3.32 -3.03
CA GLY A 319 31.65 -2.31 -3.83
C GLY A 319 32.92 -1.80 -3.17
#